data_a43a587858f654ed270efd7988d751e3
#
_entry.id   a43a587858f654ed270efd7988d751e3
#
_cell.length_a   1.000
_cell.length_b   1.000
_cell.length_c   1.000
_cell.angle_alpha   90.00
_cell.angle_beta   90.00
_cell.angle_gamma   90.00
#
_symmetry.space_group_name_H-M   'P 1'
#
loop_
_entity.id
_entity.type
_entity.pdbx_description
1 polymer ?
#
loop_
_entity_poly.entity_id
_entity_poly.type
_entity_poly.pdbx_seq_one_letter_code
_entity_poly.pdbx_strand_id
1 'polypeptide(L)'
;RDKITVTVVFSYMPESNVKWIKDLLDRLNTWCKNAGKKLEIVVNDLGMVALVAELELKNLVLCMGTLLNRRRKDPRMAYKYGKKDLLKENSLNAEFYHQYVRNEWNIQRIEWESCGYEQNIGGKQDFGDGGAGGGSSLHLPYYQTNTSEYCTLYAICANGNRGKQNRVEHCPHYCETYAFLYPDHLRMVGKGNSLFALDLQVLTNPEILKTYQKQGVDRLVVHFL
;
A
#
# COMPACT_ATOMS: atom_id res chain seq x y z
N ARG A 1 21.61 20.08 -5.73
CA ARG A 1 20.14 19.96 -5.96
C ARG A 1 19.78 18.52 -5.68
N ASP A 2 18.90 18.30 -4.71
CA ASP A 2 18.39 16.97 -4.39
C ASP A 2 17.66 16.42 -5.61
N LYS A 3 17.97 15.18 -5.97
CA LYS A 3 17.39 14.54 -7.15
C LYS A 3 16.02 13.96 -6.74
N ILE A 4 14.96 14.65 -7.14
CA ILE A 4 13.60 14.15 -6.93
C ILE A 4 13.34 12.99 -7.89
N THR A 5 12.88 11.88 -7.36
CA THR A 5 12.38 10.73 -8.11
C THR A 5 10.86 10.65 -7.95
N VAL A 6 10.18 10.15 -8.97
CA VAL A 6 8.73 10.00 -8.98
C VAL A 6 8.38 8.52 -8.97
N THR A 7 7.42 8.14 -8.15
CA THR A 7 6.79 6.81 -8.13
C THR A 7 5.31 6.98 -8.46
N VAL A 8 4.78 6.16 -9.36
CA VAL A 8 3.34 6.17 -9.69
C VAL A 8 2.67 5.02 -8.94
N VAL A 9 1.59 5.33 -8.21
CA VAL A 9 0.85 4.34 -7.42
C VAL A 9 -0.50 4.08 -8.09
N PHE A 10 -0.77 2.81 -8.38
CA PHE A 10 -2.07 2.35 -8.83
C PHE A 10 -2.84 1.72 -7.67
N SER A 11 -4.08 2.15 -7.49
CA SER A 11 -5.05 1.48 -6.63
C SER A 11 -5.62 0.24 -7.35
N TYR A 12 -6.72 -0.32 -6.87
CA TYR A 12 -7.44 -1.38 -7.59
C TYR A 12 -7.84 -0.93 -8.99
N MET A 13 -7.63 -1.81 -9.97
CA MET A 13 -8.00 -1.58 -11.35
C MET A 13 -9.38 -2.17 -11.64
N PRO A 14 -10.44 -1.36 -11.80
CA PRO A 14 -11.72 -1.85 -12.31
C PRO A 14 -11.56 -2.30 -13.76
N GLU A 15 -12.24 -3.37 -14.15
CA GLU A 15 -12.19 -3.92 -15.50
C GLU A 15 -12.54 -2.87 -16.57
N SER A 16 -13.48 -1.97 -16.26
CA SER A 16 -13.87 -0.86 -17.13
C SER A 16 -12.71 0.09 -17.49
N ASN A 17 -11.66 0.13 -16.69
CA ASN A 17 -10.52 1.04 -16.87
C ASN A 17 -9.31 0.38 -17.55
N VAL A 18 -9.35 -0.91 -17.84
CA VAL A 18 -8.21 -1.66 -18.39
C VAL A 18 -7.66 -1.01 -19.65
N LYS A 19 -8.51 -0.61 -20.59
CA LYS A 19 -8.09 0.03 -21.84
C LYS A 19 -7.33 1.34 -21.56
N TRP A 20 -7.90 2.20 -20.74
CA TRP A 20 -7.28 3.48 -20.38
C TRP A 20 -5.94 3.28 -19.65
N ILE A 21 -5.88 2.30 -18.77
CA ILE A 21 -4.64 1.99 -18.03
C ILE A 21 -3.56 1.44 -18.96
N LYS A 22 -3.92 0.58 -19.93
CA LYS A 22 -2.98 0.12 -20.98
C LYS A 22 -2.35 1.30 -21.72
N ASP A 23 -3.17 2.22 -22.21
CA ASP A 23 -2.70 3.41 -22.91
C ASP A 23 -1.79 4.29 -22.03
N LEU A 24 -2.13 4.44 -20.73
CA LEU A 24 -1.32 5.19 -19.79
C LEU A 24 0.05 4.53 -19.55
N LEU A 25 0.06 3.23 -19.33
CA LEU A 25 1.30 2.46 -19.10
C LEU A 25 2.23 2.52 -20.30
N ASP A 26 1.70 2.38 -21.53
CA ASP A 26 2.47 2.51 -22.77
C ASP A 26 3.10 3.90 -22.92
N ARG A 27 2.32 4.93 -22.63
CA ARG A 27 2.82 6.32 -22.66
C ARG A 27 3.92 6.55 -21.62
N LEU A 28 3.76 6.05 -20.40
CA LEU A 28 4.77 6.14 -19.35
C LEU A 28 6.04 5.39 -19.75
N ASN A 29 5.91 4.18 -20.26
CA ASN A 29 7.05 3.37 -20.72
C ASN A 29 7.79 4.05 -21.87
N THR A 30 7.07 4.61 -22.85
CA THR A 30 7.65 5.35 -23.98
C THR A 30 8.37 6.60 -23.51
N TRP A 31 7.77 7.37 -22.59
CA TRP A 31 8.40 8.52 -21.99
C TRP A 31 9.70 8.15 -21.26
N CYS A 32 9.69 7.08 -20.47
CA CYS A 32 10.87 6.57 -19.77
C CYS A 32 11.97 6.16 -20.73
N LYS A 33 11.61 5.44 -21.82
CA LYS A 33 12.54 5.04 -22.88
C LYS A 33 13.23 6.25 -23.50
N ASN A 34 12.47 7.26 -23.87
CA ASN A 34 12.99 8.48 -24.51
C ASN A 34 13.88 9.30 -23.55
N ALA A 35 13.57 9.28 -22.25
CA ALA A 35 14.35 9.95 -21.22
C ALA A 35 15.57 9.15 -20.73
N GLY A 36 15.76 7.91 -21.19
CA GLY A 36 16.82 7.01 -20.69
C GLY A 36 16.66 6.69 -19.19
N LYS A 37 15.42 6.61 -18.69
CA LYS A 37 15.11 6.42 -17.26
C LYS A 37 14.21 5.20 -17.06
N LYS A 38 14.17 4.74 -15.81
CA LYS A 38 13.16 3.80 -15.34
C LYS A 38 12.21 4.51 -14.40
N LEU A 39 10.94 4.09 -14.39
CA LEU A 39 9.90 4.59 -13.50
C LEU A 39 9.40 3.45 -12.61
N GLU A 40 9.39 3.68 -11.31
CA GLU A 40 8.80 2.77 -10.34
C GLU A 40 7.28 2.94 -10.36
N ILE A 41 6.57 1.82 -10.44
CA ILE A 41 5.10 1.76 -10.34
C ILE A 41 4.72 0.81 -9.23
N VAL A 42 3.87 1.29 -8.32
CA VAL A 42 3.32 0.49 -7.23
C VAL A 42 2.01 -0.13 -7.69
N VAL A 43 1.91 -1.44 -7.60
CA VAL A 43 0.74 -2.23 -7.96
C VAL A 43 0.08 -2.82 -6.73
N ASN A 44 -1.24 -2.71 -6.65
CA ASN A 44 -2.04 -3.12 -5.50
C ASN A 44 -3.06 -4.22 -5.82
N ASP A 45 -3.06 -4.73 -7.05
CA ASP A 45 -3.87 -5.88 -7.46
C ASP A 45 -3.15 -6.76 -8.49
N LEU A 46 -3.59 -8.02 -8.58
CA LEU A 46 -2.99 -9.02 -9.46
C LEU A 46 -3.26 -8.75 -10.94
N GLY A 47 -4.36 -8.08 -11.26
CA GLY A 47 -4.69 -7.70 -12.63
C GLY A 47 -3.67 -6.72 -13.19
N MET A 48 -3.22 -5.75 -12.39
CA MET A 48 -2.15 -4.83 -12.77
C MET A 48 -0.81 -5.55 -12.97
N VAL A 49 -0.47 -6.51 -12.11
CA VAL A 49 0.76 -7.31 -12.28
C VAL A 49 0.72 -8.06 -13.61
N ALA A 50 -0.38 -8.76 -13.88
CA ALA A 50 -0.57 -9.51 -15.13
C ALA A 50 -0.52 -8.59 -16.36
N LEU A 51 -1.15 -7.42 -16.28
CA LEU A 51 -1.19 -6.44 -17.37
C LEU A 51 0.21 -5.91 -17.72
N VAL A 52 1.02 -5.56 -16.71
CA VAL A 52 2.39 -5.08 -16.93
C VAL A 52 3.28 -6.17 -17.51
N ALA A 53 3.10 -7.42 -17.06
CA ALA A 53 3.81 -8.57 -17.61
C ALA A 53 3.41 -8.84 -19.08
N GLU A 54 2.11 -8.81 -19.41
CA GLU A 54 1.60 -8.98 -20.79
C GLU A 54 2.17 -7.94 -21.76
N LEU A 55 2.30 -6.70 -21.31
CA LEU A 55 2.76 -5.57 -22.12
C LEU A 55 4.31 -5.49 -22.25
N GLU A 56 5.05 -6.32 -21.55
CA GLU A 56 6.53 -6.34 -21.55
C GLU A 56 7.19 -4.95 -21.38
N LEU A 57 6.71 -4.17 -20.42
CA LEU A 57 7.07 -2.75 -20.22
C LEU A 57 8.43 -2.60 -19.53
N LYS A 58 9.52 -2.76 -20.28
CA LYS A 58 10.91 -2.85 -19.77
C LYS A 58 11.44 -1.64 -19.01
N ASN A 59 10.81 -0.46 -19.17
CA ASN A 59 11.23 0.77 -18.47
C ASN A 59 10.39 1.07 -17.23
N LEU A 60 9.41 0.22 -16.93
CA LEU A 60 8.65 0.27 -15.68
C LEU A 60 9.17 -0.79 -14.72
N VAL A 61 9.38 -0.39 -13.46
CA VAL A 61 9.85 -1.28 -12.38
C VAL A 61 8.70 -1.50 -11.42
N LEU A 62 8.32 -2.75 -11.23
CA LEU A 62 7.22 -3.12 -10.34
C LEU A 62 7.63 -3.04 -8.88
N CYS A 63 6.79 -2.38 -8.09
CA CYS A 63 6.81 -2.39 -6.65
C CYS A 63 5.49 -3.00 -6.13
N MET A 64 5.57 -3.93 -5.19
CA MET A 64 4.40 -4.54 -4.57
C MET A 64 3.82 -3.60 -3.52
N GLY A 65 2.60 -3.14 -3.75
CA GLY A 65 1.90 -2.28 -2.80
C GLY A 65 1.35 -3.03 -1.58
N THR A 66 0.98 -2.26 -0.58
CA THR A 66 0.55 -2.76 0.74
C THR A 66 -0.69 -3.67 0.70
N LEU A 67 -1.53 -3.55 -0.34
CA LEU A 67 -2.76 -4.33 -0.46
C LEU A 67 -2.51 -5.78 -0.94
N LEU A 68 -1.38 -6.04 -1.61
CA LEU A 68 -0.99 -7.39 -2.03
C LEU A 68 -0.29 -8.15 -0.90
N ASN A 69 0.33 -7.46 0.06
CA ASN A 69 0.92 -8.09 1.23
C ASN A 69 -0.10 -8.12 2.38
N ARG A 70 -0.87 -9.19 2.45
CA ARG A 70 -1.94 -9.34 3.44
C ARG A 70 -1.37 -9.67 4.82
N ARG A 71 -1.84 -8.95 5.81
CA ARG A 71 -1.56 -9.16 7.23
C ARG A 71 -2.76 -8.77 8.08
N ARG A 72 -2.74 -9.15 9.35
CA ARG A 72 -3.74 -8.67 10.32
C ARG A 72 -3.41 -7.23 10.72
N LYS A 73 -4.34 -6.32 10.53
CA LYS A 73 -4.19 -4.88 10.78
C LYS A 73 -5.35 -4.31 11.60
N ASP A 74 -5.82 -5.04 12.59
CA ASP A 74 -6.94 -4.60 13.44
C ASP A 74 -6.40 -3.90 14.69
N PRO A 75 -6.63 -2.58 14.88
CA PRO A 75 -6.14 -1.83 16.03
C PRO A 75 -6.67 -2.35 17.37
N ARG A 76 -7.80 -3.08 17.36
CA ARG A 76 -8.35 -3.73 18.56
C ARG A 76 -7.48 -4.89 19.06
N MET A 77 -6.59 -5.40 18.23
CA MET A 77 -5.69 -6.50 18.63
C MET A 77 -4.72 -6.10 19.74
N ALA A 78 -4.42 -4.82 19.89
CA ALA A 78 -3.60 -4.31 21.01
C ALA A 78 -4.23 -4.60 22.38
N TYR A 79 -5.55 -4.75 22.42
CA TYR A 79 -6.34 -5.00 23.65
C TYR A 79 -6.78 -6.46 23.81
N LYS A 80 -6.52 -7.33 22.83
CA LYS A 80 -6.89 -8.74 22.89
C LYS A 80 -5.77 -9.59 23.45
N TYR A 81 -6.13 -10.51 24.33
CA TYR A 81 -5.24 -11.59 24.78
C TYR A 81 -5.20 -12.69 23.73
N GLY A 82 -4.00 -13.25 23.46
CA GLY A 82 -3.85 -14.35 22.52
C GLY A 82 -2.43 -14.51 21.99
N LYS A 83 -2.25 -15.40 21.01
CA LYS A 83 -0.94 -15.65 20.38
C LYS A 83 -0.53 -14.45 19.54
N LYS A 84 0.23 -13.54 20.14
CA LYS A 84 0.73 -12.32 19.47
C LYS A 84 1.68 -12.62 18.31
N ASP A 85 2.33 -13.78 18.30
CA ASP A 85 3.25 -14.18 17.22
C ASP A 85 2.56 -14.24 15.86
N LEU A 86 1.28 -14.65 15.82
CA LEU A 86 0.50 -14.65 14.57
C LEU A 86 0.24 -13.23 14.01
N LEU A 87 0.43 -12.18 14.80
CA LEU A 87 0.29 -10.79 14.33
C LEU A 87 1.50 -10.33 13.53
N LYS A 88 2.65 -10.97 13.75
CA LYS A 88 3.89 -10.66 13.03
C LYS A 88 3.88 -11.17 11.59
N GLU A 89 3.04 -12.19 11.33
CA GLU A 89 3.00 -12.87 10.05
C GLU A 89 2.23 -12.09 8.98
N ASN A 90 2.71 -12.22 7.76
CA ASN A 90 2.12 -11.64 6.56
C ASN A 90 2.22 -12.65 5.38
N SER A 91 1.62 -12.35 4.25
CA SER A 91 1.59 -13.28 3.12
C SER A 91 2.98 -13.59 2.54
N LEU A 92 3.93 -12.68 2.66
CA LEU A 92 5.31 -12.89 2.18
C LEU A 92 6.14 -13.81 3.09
N ASN A 93 5.67 -14.16 4.30
CA ASN A 93 6.32 -15.18 5.12
C ASN A 93 6.07 -16.59 4.61
N ALA A 94 5.13 -16.80 3.67
CA ALA A 94 4.98 -18.04 2.94
C ALA A 94 6.02 -18.11 1.82
N GLU A 95 6.97 -19.07 1.92
CA GLU A 95 8.11 -19.21 1.00
C GLU A 95 7.67 -19.27 -0.46
N PHE A 96 6.63 -20.06 -0.78
CA PHE A 96 6.10 -20.15 -2.13
C PHE A 96 5.66 -18.79 -2.69
N TYR A 97 4.91 -17.99 -1.88
CA TYR A 97 4.41 -16.69 -2.33
C TYR A 97 5.55 -15.68 -2.50
N HIS A 98 6.50 -15.70 -1.59
CA HIS A 98 7.70 -14.86 -1.65
C HIS A 98 8.50 -15.12 -2.93
N GLN A 99 8.79 -16.38 -3.23
CA GLN A 99 9.50 -16.78 -4.45
C GLN A 99 8.71 -16.43 -5.71
N TYR A 100 7.39 -16.62 -5.70
CA TYR A 100 6.52 -16.28 -6.82
C TYR A 100 6.54 -14.78 -7.14
N VAL A 101 6.43 -13.94 -6.13
CA VAL A 101 6.50 -12.46 -6.27
C VAL A 101 7.85 -12.05 -6.86
N ARG A 102 8.93 -12.65 -6.44
CA ARG A 102 10.29 -12.33 -6.93
C ARG A 102 10.53 -12.83 -8.34
N ASN A 103 10.27 -14.09 -8.60
CA ASN A 103 10.72 -14.76 -9.80
C ASN A 103 9.77 -14.61 -10.97
N GLU A 104 8.46 -14.74 -10.72
CA GLU A 104 7.44 -14.65 -11.76
C GLU A 104 7.01 -13.21 -12.04
N TRP A 105 6.86 -12.41 -10.99
CA TRP A 105 6.43 -11.02 -11.14
C TRP A 105 7.59 -10.04 -11.25
N ASN A 106 8.82 -10.49 -11.03
CA ASN A 106 10.02 -9.66 -11.03
C ASN A 106 9.90 -8.41 -10.15
N ILE A 107 9.18 -8.54 -9.03
CA ILE A 107 9.02 -7.47 -8.06
C ILE A 107 10.26 -7.42 -7.17
N GLN A 108 10.92 -6.25 -7.14
CA GLN A 108 12.15 -6.04 -6.40
C GLN A 108 11.97 -5.17 -5.15
N ARG A 109 10.86 -4.42 -5.06
CA ARG A 109 10.55 -3.55 -3.93
C ARG A 109 9.19 -3.88 -3.35
N ILE A 110 9.12 -3.87 -2.02
CA ILE A 110 7.87 -4.14 -1.29
C ILE A 110 7.52 -2.92 -0.44
N GLU A 111 6.24 -2.57 -0.41
CA GLU A 111 5.69 -1.59 0.50
C GLU A 111 5.09 -2.26 1.74
N TRP A 112 5.49 -1.77 2.90
CA TRP A 112 5.03 -2.20 4.21
C TRP A 112 4.27 -1.06 4.88
N GLU A 113 3.41 -1.38 5.83
CA GLU A 113 2.75 -0.38 6.68
C GLU A 113 3.16 -0.62 8.13
N SER A 114 3.48 0.45 8.85
CA SER A 114 3.54 0.37 10.32
C SER A 114 2.14 0.08 10.86
N CYS A 115 2.01 -0.60 11.99
CA CYS A 115 0.67 -0.94 12.50
C CYS A 115 0.61 -1.15 14.02
N GLY A 116 1.47 -0.51 14.77
CA GLY A 116 1.46 -0.52 16.22
C GLY A 116 1.93 -1.83 16.88
N TYR A 117 2.40 -2.79 16.11
CA TYR A 117 3.03 -4.03 16.59
C TYR A 117 4.07 -4.53 15.59
N GLU A 118 5.01 -5.32 16.10
CA GLU A 118 6.10 -5.88 15.33
C GLU A 118 5.61 -6.74 14.16
N GLN A 119 6.33 -6.73 13.06
CA GLN A 119 6.08 -7.58 11.90
C GLN A 119 7.37 -8.20 11.37
N ASN A 120 7.25 -9.35 10.75
CA ASN A 120 8.34 -10.01 10.05
C ASN A 120 8.48 -9.39 8.66
N ILE A 121 9.45 -8.50 8.52
CA ILE A 121 9.90 -7.99 7.22
C ILE A 121 11.08 -8.86 6.80
N GLY A 122 11.04 -9.43 5.60
CA GLY A 122 12.19 -10.13 5.02
C GLY A 122 13.43 -9.24 5.01
N GLY A 123 14.59 -9.81 5.24
CA GLY A 123 15.87 -9.07 5.27
C GLY A 123 16.25 -8.49 3.91
N LYS A 124 17.27 -7.61 3.90
CA LYS A 124 17.83 -7.01 2.66
C LYS A 124 18.17 -8.04 1.58
N GLN A 125 18.54 -9.25 1.99
CA GLN A 125 18.90 -10.34 1.08
C GLN A 125 17.74 -10.88 0.26
N ASP A 126 16.50 -10.65 0.75
CA ASP A 126 15.30 -11.20 0.12
C ASP A 126 14.81 -10.35 -1.07
N PHE A 127 15.03 -9.02 -1.02
CA PHE A 127 14.53 -8.09 -2.06
C PHE A 127 15.63 -7.21 -2.69
N GLY A 128 16.91 -7.61 -2.57
CA GLY A 128 18.04 -6.86 -3.10
C GLY A 128 18.56 -5.78 -2.14
N ASP A 129 19.75 -5.31 -2.42
CA ASP A 129 20.54 -4.37 -1.60
C ASP A 129 20.27 -2.88 -1.92
N GLY A 130 19.06 -2.55 -2.37
CA GLY A 130 18.67 -1.15 -2.65
C GLY A 130 19.23 -0.57 -3.95
N GLY A 131 19.84 -1.40 -4.83
CA GLY A 131 20.16 -1.01 -6.20
C GLY A 131 18.94 -0.51 -6.97
N ALA A 132 19.08 0.03 -8.16
CA ALA A 132 18.02 0.71 -8.90
C ALA A 132 16.70 -0.10 -8.94
N GLY A 133 15.82 0.12 -7.96
CA GLY A 133 14.49 -0.50 -7.84
C GLY A 133 14.30 -1.52 -6.71
N GLY A 134 15.37 -2.08 -6.08
CA GLY A 134 15.23 -3.04 -4.96
C GLY A 134 15.04 -2.36 -3.59
N GLY A 135 14.46 -3.08 -2.62
CA GLY A 135 14.35 -2.64 -1.22
C GLY A 135 12.98 -2.69 -0.60
N SER A 136 12.83 -2.04 0.54
CA SER A 136 11.59 -2.00 1.32
C SER A 136 11.20 -0.59 1.70
N SER A 137 9.95 -0.21 1.43
CA SER A 137 9.37 1.07 1.83
C SER A 137 8.43 0.88 3.02
N LEU A 138 8.49 1.74 4.02
CA LEU A 138 7.59 1.72 5.17
C LEU A 138 6.64 2.91 5.13
N HIS A 139 5.36 2.64 5.03
CA HIS A 139 4.28 3.62 5.15
C HIS A 139 4.00 3.91 6.62
N LEU A 140 3.93 5.20 6.96
CA LEU A 140 3.66 5.70 8.32
C LEU A 140 3.01 7.09 8.29
N PRO A 141 2.40 7.58 9.35
CA PRO A 141 2.02 6.86 10.55
C PRO A 141 0.67 6.13 10.43
N TYR A 142 0.01 6.28 9.30
CA TYR A 142 -1.29 5.66 9.08
C TYR A 142 -1.14 4.33 8.34
N TYR A 143 -1.95 3.37 8.73
CA TYR A 143 -2.08 2.10 8.03
C TYR A 143 -3.55 1.80 7.72
N GLN A 144 -3.77 1.20 6.56
CA GLN A 144 -5.12 0.87 6.09
C GLN A 144 -5.62 -0.41 6.77
N THR A 145 -6.69 -0.30 7.55
CA THR A 145 -7.30 -1.44 8.26
C THR A 145 -8.37 -2.14 7.42
N ASN A 146 -9.08 -1.38 6.62
CA ASN A 146 -10.16 -1.89 5.77
C ASN A 146 -10.41 -0.97 4.58
N THR A 147 -10.87 -1.57 3.48
CA THR A 147 -11.43 -0.88 2.31
C THR A 147 -12.70 -1.61 1.92
N SER A 148 -13.75 -0.90 1.58
CA SER A 148 -15.00 -1.47 1.10
C SER A 148 -15.28 -1.04 -0.34
N GLU A 149 -16.09 -1.84 -1.04
CA GLU A 149 -16.59 -1.48 -2.37
C GLU A 149 -17.47 -0.23 -2.31
N TYR A 150 -18.23 -0.09 -1.22
CA TYR A 150 -19.13 1.03 -1.01
C TYR A 150 -18.49 2.11 -0.15
N CYS A 151 -18.78 3.38 -0.47
CA CYS A 151 -18.23 4.51 0.24
C CYS A 151 -19.04 4.83 1.51
N THR A 152 -18.47 4.53 2.68
CA THR A 152 -19.09 4.83 3.98
C THR A 152 -19.26 6.33 4.17
N LEU A 153 -18.30 7.14 3.75
CA LEU A 153 -18.40 8.59 3.87
C LEU A 153 -19.54 9.15 3.00
N TYR A 154 -19.73 8.63 1.79
CA TYR A 154 -20.86 8.99 0.95
C TYR A 154 -22.19 8.68 1.67
N ALA A 155 -22.33 7.48 2.25
CA ALA A 155 -23.53 7.10 2.98
C ALA A 155 -23.84 8.05 4.14
N ILE A 156 -22.83 8.51 4.86
CA ILE A 156 -22.98 9.50 5.94
C ILE A 156 -23.43 10.85 5.38
N CYS A 157 -22.73 11.37 4.38
CA CYS A 157 -22.97 12.72 3.86
C CYS A 157 -24.26 12.82 3.06
N ALA A 158 -24.57 11.83 2.22
CA ALA A 158 -25.75 11.86 1.36
C ALA A 158 -27.01 11.33 2.04
N ASN A 159 -26.91 10.33 2.90
CA ASN A 159 -28.05 9.60 3.47
C ASN A 159 -28.19 9.81 4.99
N GLY A 160 -27.26 10.50 5.64
CA GLY A 160 -27.25 10.68 7.10
C GLY A 160 -27.09 9.37 7.88
N ASN A 161 -26.80 8.25 7.23
CA ASN A 161 -26.76 6.93 7.84
C ASN A 161 -25.67 6.07 7.23
N ARG A 162 -24.64 5.75 8.03
CA ARG A 162 -23.49 4.95 7.59
C ARG A 162 -23.83 3.52 7.16
N GLY A 163 -24.99 2.98 7.56
CA GLY A 163 -25.46 1.66 7.14
C GLY A 163 -26.14 1.63 5.77
N LYS A 164 -26.56 2.79 5.24
CA LYS A 164 -27.17 2.91 3.91
C LYS A 164 -26.11 3.05 2.82
N GLN A 165 -25.29 2.02 2.64
CA GLN A 165 -24.23 2.01 1.65
C GLN A 165 -24.76 1.50 0.31
N ASN A 166 -24.78 2.36 -0.70
CA ASN A 166 -25.16 2.04 -2.06
C ASN A 166 -23.96 2.28 -2.99
N ARG A 167 -23.99 1.65 -4.17
CA ARG A 167 -23.02 1.94 -5.21
C ARG A 167 -23.14 3.42 -5.60
N VAL A 168 -22.01 4.09 -5.65
CA VAL A 168 -21.91 5.51 -6.04
C VAL A 168 -21.60 5.57 -7.51
N GLU A 169 -22.57 5.96 -8.34
CA GLU A 169 -22.40 6.09 -9.79
C GLU A 169 -21.63 7.37 -10.14
N HIS A 170 -21.98 8.47 -9.46
CA HIS A 170 -21.30 9.75 -9.61
C HIS A 170 -20.78 10.21 -8.26
N CYS A 171 -19.47 10.10 -8.07
CA CYS A 171 -18.82 10.43 -6.81
C CYS A 171 -18.70 11.95 -6.64
N PRO A 172 -19.31 12.56 -5.61
CA PRO A 172 -19.19 14.00 -5.34
C PRO A 172 -17.90 14.36 -4.57
N HIS A 173 -16.99 13.40 -4.40
CA HIS A 173 -15.67 13.59 -3.78
C HIS A 173 -15.71 14.15 -2.33
N TYR A 174 -16.70 13.76 -1.54
CA TYR A 174 -16.79 14.19 -0.14
C TYR A 174 -15.50 13.96 0.66
N CYS A 175 -14.69 12.96 0.29
CA CYS A 175 -13.42 12.67 0.94
C CYS A 175 -12.34 13.74 0.73
N GLU A 176 -12.49 14.68 -0.17
CA GLU A 176 -11.58 15.81 -0.29
C GLU A 176 -11.74 16.79 0.89
N THR A 177 -12.97 16.93 1.40
CA THR A 177 -13.31 17.90 2.45
C THR A 177 -13.58 17.25 3.81
N TYR A 178 -14.13 16.04 3.83
CA TYR A 178 -14.62 15.38 5.03
C TYR A 178 -13.91 14.07 5.33
N ALA A 179 -13.86 13.75 6.61
CA ALA A 179 -13.52 12.46 7.16
C ALA A 179 -14.48 12.15 8.31
N PHE A 180 -14.58 10.89 8.72
CA PHE A 180 -15.34 10.54 9.92
C PHE A 180 -14.42 9.83 10.93
N LEU A 181 -14.63 10.17 12.21
CA LEU A 181 -13.83 9.66 13.30
C LEU A 181 -14.50 8.46 13.96
N TYR A 182 -13.67 7.54 14.41
CA TYR A 182 -14.04 6.50 15.35
C TYR A 182 -13.77 6.97 16.78
N PRO A 183 -14.29 6.23 17.79
CA PRO A 183 -13.95 6.52 19.18
C PRO A 183 -12.43 6.59 19.40
N ASP A 184 -11.98 7.53 20.19
CA ASP A 184 -10.56 7.88 20.37
C ASP A 184 -9.66 6.70 20.72
N HIS A 185 -10.19 5.74 21.50
CA HIS A 185 -9.43 4.55 21.89
C HIS A 185 -9.04 3.65 20.71
N LEU A 186 -9.74 3.76 19.56
CA LEU A 186 -9.39 3.02 18.34
C LEU A 186 -8.39 3.76 17.45
N ARG A 187 -8.25 5.07 17.63
CA ARG A 187 -7.36 5.93 16.84
C ARG A 187 -7.51 5.72 15.34
N MET A 188 -8.77 5.65 14.90
CA MET A 188 -9.12 5.38 13.51
C MET A 188 -9.82 6.57 12.87
N VAL A 189 -9.54 6.77 11.60
CA VAL A 189 -10.22 7.74 10.73
C VAL A 189 -10.75 7.02 9.49
N GLY A 190 -11.97 7.35 9.10
CA GLY A 190 -12.54 6.91 7.84
C GLY A 190 -12.47 8.04 6.82
N LYS A 191 -11.93 7.74 5.64
CA LYS A 191 -11.85 8.67 4.52
C LYS A 191 -12.28 7.98 3.23
N GLY A 192 -13.34 8.49 2.63
CA GLY A 192 -13.95 7.81 1.49
C GLY A 192 -14.51 6.43 1.86
N ASN A 193 -14.06 5.42 1.17
CA ASN A 193 -14.42 4.01 1.37
C ASN A 193 -13.40 3.23 2.23
N SER A 194 -12.41 3.90 2.78
CA SER A 194 -11.30 3.27 3.50
C SER A 194 -11.24 3.70 4.95
N LEU A 195 -10.75 2.79 5.79
CA LEU A 195 -10.49 3.02 7.20
C LEU A 195 -8.99 2.96 7.46
N PHE A 196 -8.49 3.97 8.15
CA PHE A 196 -7.09 4.09 8.53
C PHE A 196 -6.97 4.13 10.04
N ALA A 197 -5.95 3.47 10.58
CA ALA A 197 -5.58 3.60 11.97
C ALA A 197 -4.22 4.28 12.09
N LEU A 198 -4.01 4.96 13.21
CA LEU A 198 -2.81 5.71 13.50
C LEU A 198 -1.87 4.88 14.38
N ASP A 199 -0.66 4.65 13.90
CA ASP A 199 0.43 4.09 14.70
C ASP A 199 1.22 5.22 15.38
N LEU A 200 0.82 5.56 16.61
CA LEU A 200 1.54 6.57 17.39
C LEU A 200 2.93 6.11 17.81
N GLN A 201 3.16 4.81 17.95
CA GLN A 201 4.44 4.31 18.45
C GLN A 201 5.57 4.62 17.46
N VAL A 202 5.31 4.53 16.17
CA VAL A 202 6.31 4.86 15.14
C VAL A 202 6.72 6.33 15.15
N LEU A 203 5.84 7.22 15.62
CA LEU A 203 6.12 8.66 15.76
C LEU A 203 6.84 9.03 17.08
N THR A 204 6.58 8.27 18.15
CA THR A 204 7.04 8.61 19.50
C THR A 204 8.24 7.82 19.95
N ASN A 205 8.53 6.68 19.29
CA ASN A 205 9.65 5.81 19.64
C ASN A 205 10.60 5.61 18.45
N PRO A 206 11.73 6.33 18.40
CA PRO A 206 12.68 6.23 17.29
C PRO A 206 13.35 4.84 17.14
N GLU A 207 13.36 4.02 18.19
CA GLU A 207 13.92 2.67 18.13
C GLU A 207 13.12 1.75 17.22
N ILE A 208 11.83 2.02 17.05
CA ILE A 208 10.98 1.28 16.10
C ILE A 208 11.47 1.50 14.67
N LEU A 209 11.75 2.74 14.28
CA LEU A 209 12.30 3.04 12.94
C LEU A 209 13.68 2.42 12.73
N LYS A 210 14.54 2.43 13.76
CA LYS A 210 15.85 1.75 13.70
C LYS A 210 15.69 0.23 13.53
N THR A 211 14.69 -0.36 14.17
CA THR A 211 14.39 -1.78 14.00
C THR A 211 13.97 -2.09 12.58
N TYR A 212 13.06 -1.32 11.99
CA TYR A 212 12.69 -1.45 10.59
C TYR A 212 13.86 -1.27 9.64
N GLN A 213 14.73 -0.29 9.91
CA GLN A 213 15.94 -0.07 9.13
C GLN A 213 16.90 -1.28 9.17
N LYS A 214 17.08 -1.90 10.34
CA LYS A 214 17.87 -3.14 10.49
C LYS A 214 17.25 -4.31 9.73
N GLN A 215 15.93 -4.35 9.60
CA GLN A 215 15.18 -5.34 8.82
C GLN A 215 15.22 -5.08 7.31
N GLY A 216 15.84 -3.99 6.85
CA GLY A 216 16.01 -3.72 5.43
C GLY A 216 15.14 -2.60 4.85
N VAL A 217 14.36 -1.90 5.68
CA VAL A 217 13.65 -0.69 5.23
C VAL A 217 14.66 0.40 4.88
N ASP A 218 14.58 0.89 3.65
CA ASP A 218 15.47 1.91 3.09
C ASP A 218 14.73 3.19 2.64
N ARG A 219 13.39 3.17 2.68
CA ARG A 219 12.52 4.30 2.31
C ARG A 219 11.39 4.46 3.31
N LEU A 220 11.09 5.70 3.69
CA LEU A 220 9.89 6.05 4.45
C LEU A 220 8.88 6.76 3.54
N VAL A 221 7.63 6.35 3.63
CA VAL A 221 6.49 6.97 2.94
C VAL A 221 5.58 7.59 3.99
N VAL A 222 5.57 8.91 4.04
CA VAL A 222 4.80 9.66 5.04
C VAL A 222 3.42 9.99 4.49
N HIS A 223 2.38 9.57 5.22
CA HIS A 223 0.99 9.84 4.86
C HIS A 223 0.47 11.08 5.57
N PHE A 224 -0.19 11.93 4.81
CA PHE A 224 -1.00 13.06 5.28
C PHE A 224 -2.47 12.76 4.92
N LEU A 225 -3.33 12.57 5.94
CA LEU A 225 -4.76 12.28 5.76
C LEU A 225 -5.63 13.55 5.92
#